data_09f1ed48afd5f69f1a956052d3e27f1a
#
_entry.id   09f1ed48afd5f69f1a956052d3e27f1a
#
_cell.length_a   1.000
_cell.length_b   1.000
_cell.length_c   1.000
_cell.angle_alpha   90.00
_cell.angle_beta   90.00
_cell.angle_gamma   90.00
#
_symmetry.space_group_name_H-M   'P 1'
#
loop_
_entity.id
_entity.type
_entity.pdbx_description
1 polymer ?
#
loop_
_entity_poly.entity_id
_entity_poly.type
_entity_poly.pdbx_seq_one_letter_code
_entity_poly.pdbx_strand_id
1 'polypeptide(L)'
;MRQEHTATDVAIAAPVSFVLRANVAGAARRMIAIAYLRIAFGVIWSVDAALKWQPAFQANFSQIVAGVAQGQPGFLSWWFAIWQVIVSGRAPIFALLTATTETYLAFALIAGFARKFTYAIGIAYGLFVWSVAEGFGGPYMPGTTTDVGAAIIYSLVFWALFLVDAGRMSVDRLIAARVPAWRRISG
;
A
#
# COMPACT_ATOMS: atom_id res chain seq x y z
N MET A 1 47.59 47.88 -11.80
CA MET A 1 46.14 47.59 -11.85
C MET A 1 45.97 46.09 -11.93
N ARG A 2 45.99 45.43 -10.81
CA ARG A 2 45.84 43.95 -10.69
C ARG A 2 45.38 43.61 -9.30
N GLN A 3 44.38 42.74 -9.19
CA GLN A 3 43.87 42.08 -7.98
C GLN A 3 42.75 42.77 -7.20
N GLU A 4 41.51 42.66 -7.71
CA GLU A 4 40.34 42.76 -6.83
C GLU A 4 39.22 41.75 -7.20
N HIS A 5 39.44 40.80 -8.14
CA HIS A 5 38.38 39.91 -8.58
C HIS A 5 38.31 38.51 -7.89
N THR A 6 39.31 38.16 -7.06
CA THR A 6 39.40 36.78 -6.53
C THR A 6 38.74 36.56 -5.15
N ALA A 7 38.50 37.60 -4.37
CA ALA A 7 37.98 37.47 -3.02
C ALA A 7 36.45 37.35 -2.96
N THR A 8 35.73 37.89 -3.95
CA THR A 8 34.25 37.92 -3.96
C THR A 8 33.64 36.58 -4.43
N ASP A 9 34.29 35.90 -5.37
CA ASP A 9 33.81 34.63 -5.90
C ASP A 9 33.94 33.46 -4.90
N VAL A 10 34.95 33.45 -4.05
CA VAL A 10 35.18 32.39 -3.05
C VAL A 10 34.18 32.48 -1.89
N ALA A 11 33.74 33.69 -1.52
CA ALA A 11 32.82 33.89 -0.41
C ALA A 11 31.35 33.49 -0.75
N ILE A 12 30.97 33.50 -2.04
CA ILE A 12 29.62 33.15 -2.49
C ILE A 12 29.49 31.64 -2.75
N ALA A 13 30.55 30.95 -3.13
CA ALA A 13 30.50 29.51 -3.46
C ALA A 13 30.35 28.62 -2.20
N ALA A 14 30.88 28.97 -1.07
CA ALA A 14 30.80 28.15 0.13
C ALA A 14 29.37 27.97 0.70
N PRO A 15 28.53 29.01 0.81
CA PRO A 15 27.15 28.81 1.32
C PRO A 15 26.26 28.03 0.35
N VAL A 16 26.41 28.18 -0.95
CA VAL A 16 25.62 27.42 -1.97
C VAL A 16 25.95 25.94 -1.95
N SER A 17 27.21 25.57 -1.86
CA SER A 17 27.64 24.17 -1.78
C SER A 17 27.18 23.50 -0.48
N PHE A 18 27.13 24.20 0.62
CA PHE A 18 26.62 23.70 1.90
C PHE A 18 25.13 23.45 1.86
N VAL A 19 24.33 24.39 1.34
CA VAL A 19 22.87 24.25 1.18
C VAL A 19 22.53 23.09 0.24
N LEU A 20 23.25 22.94 -0.87
CA LEU A 20 23.05 21.83 -1.81
C LEU A 20 23.35 20.47 -1.14
N ARG A 21 24.44 20.35 -0.39
CA ARG A 21 24.77 19.10 0.34
C ARG A 21 23.75 18.77 1.41
N ALA A 22 23.26 19.76 2.16
CA ALA A 22 22.22 19.56 3.17
C ALA A 22 20.90 19.08 2.53
N ASN A 23 20.51 19.65 1.39
CA ASN A 23 19.31 19.24 0.65
C ASN A 23 19.43 17.81 0.11
N VAL A 24 20.57 17.43 -0.45
CA VAL A 24 20.83 16.07 -0.94
C VAL A 24 20.80 15.05 0.20
N ALA A 25 21.41 15.36 1.35
CA ALA A 25 21.38 14.48 2.52
C ALA A 25 19.95 14.33 3.07
N GLY A 26 19.18 15.42 3.12
CA GLY A 26 17.77 15.39 3.53
C GLY A 26 16.91 14.53 2.61
N ALA A 27 17.07 14.67 1.31
CA ALA A 27 16.38 13.85 0.31
C ALA A 27 16.73 12.35 0.44
N ALA A 28 18.02 12.03 0.65
CA ALA A 28 18.45 10.66 0.85
C ALA A 28 17.82 10.01 2.10
N ARG A 29 17.77 10.75 3.23
CA ARG A 29 17.12 10.27 4.46
C ARG A 29 15.63 10.02 4.27
N ARG A 30 14.92 10.93 3.60
CA ARG A 30 13.48 10.75 3.28
C ARG A 30 13.24 9.49 2.46
N MET A 31 14.03 9.25 1.42
CA MET A 31 13.90 8.04 0.59
C MET A 31 14.15 6.75 1.39
N ILE A 32 15.07 6.76 2.35
CA ILE A 32 15.33 5.62 3.24
C ILE A 32 14.13 5.42 4.18
N ALA A 33 13.61 6.48 4.78
CA ALA A 33 12.43 6.41 5.65
C ALA A 33 11.20 5.83 4.92
N ILE A 34 10.97 6.24 3.67
CA ILE A 34 9.89 5.68 2.84
C ILE A 34 10.11 4.18 2.56
N ALA A 35 11.35 3.76 2.31
CA ALA A 35 11.66 2.34 2.14
C ALA A 35 11.37 1.53 3.41
N TYR A 36 11.70 2.03 4.59
CA TYR A 36 11.33 1.39 5.86
C TYR A 36 9.83 1.36 6.08
N LEU A 37 9.10 2.44 5.78
CA LEU A 37 7.64 2.46 5.84
C LEU A 37 7.02 1.36 4.95
N ARG A 38 7.50 1.22 3.72
CA ARG A 38 7.06 0.16 2.81
C ARG A 38 7.30 -1.22 3.40
N ILE A 39 8.51 -1.48 3.93
CA ILE A 39 8.87 -2.78 4.52
C ILE A 39 8.01 -3.06 5.74
N ALA A 40 7.85 -2.09 6.65
CA ALA A 40 7.00 -2.24 7.83
C ALA A 40 5.53 -2.52 7.45
N PHE A 41 5.02 -1.84 6.44
CA PHE A 41 3.69 -2.10 5.89
C PHE A 41 3.57 -3.50 5.30
N GLY A 42 4.62 -4.00 4.62
CA GLY A 42 4.69 -5.37 4.14
C GLY A 42 4.69 -6.42 5.26
N VAL A 43 5.32 -6.11 6.41
CA VAL A 43 5.27 -6.98 7.60
C VAL A 43 3.85 -7.05 8.16
N ILE A 44 3.12 -5.93 8.22
CA ILE A 44 1.70 -5.92 8.61
C ILE A 44 0.88 -6.82 7.67
N TRP A 45 1.04 -6.67 6.37
CA TRP A 45 0.38 -7.51 5.36
C TRP A 45 0.77 -9.00 5.47
N SER A 46 1.97 -9.33 5.97
CA SER A 46 2.37 -10.73 6.21
C SER A 46 1.56 -11.36 7.33
N VAL A 47 1.22 -10.58 8.36
CA VAL A 47 0.34 -11.05 9.45
C VAL A 47 -1.07 -11.26 8.94
N ASP A 48 -1.62 -10.28 8.20
CA ASP A 48 -2.95 -10.40 7.59
C ASP A 48 -3.04 -11.62 6.66
N ALA A 49 -2.05 -11.81 5.78
CA ALA A 49 -1.98 -12.97 4.91
C ALA A 49 -1.95 -14.29 5.69
N ALA A 50 -1.15 -14.39 6.75
CA ALA A 50 -1.09 -15.59 7.58
C ALA A 50 -2.45 -15.95 8.20
N LEU A 51 -3.22 -14.94 8.61
CA LEU A 51 -4.57 -15.13 9.14
C LEU A 51 -5.53 -15.67 8.07
N LYS A 52 -5.38 -15.26 6.80
CA LYS A 52 -6.23 -15.73 5.69
C LYS A 52 -5.94 -17.19 5.28
N TRP A 53 -4.76 -17.72 5.60
CA TRP A 53 -4.45 -19.13 5.39
C TRP A 53 -5.00 -20.06 6.48
N GLN A 54 -5.56 -19.53 7.55
CA GLN A 54 -6.14 -20.37 8.60
C GLN A 54 -7.35 -21.15 8.10
N PRO A 55 -7.50 -22.45 8.46
CA PRO A 55 -8.65 -23.25 8.05
C PRO A 55 -10.00 -22.63 8.43
N ALA A 56 -10.07 -21.97 9.59
CA ALA A 56 -11.28 -21.30 10.05
C ALA A 56 -11.71 -20.16 9.11
N PHE A 57 -10.76 -19.35 8.60
CA PHE A 57 -11.06 -18.30 7.63
C PHE A 57 -11.56 -18.91 6.31
N GLN A 58 -10.87 -19.94 5.80
CA GLN A 58 -11.21 -20.59 4.55
C GLN A 58 -12.62 -21.26 4.62
N ALA A 59 -12.94 -21.91 5.73
CA ALA A 59 -14.22 -22.59 5.91
C ALA A 59 -15.41 -21.62 6.11
N ASN A 60 -15.16 -20.47 6.77
CA ASN A 60 -16.22 -19.53 7.16
C ASN A 60 -16.36 -18.33 6.23
N PHE A 61 -15.66 -18.30 5.08
CA PHE A 61 -15.63 -17.14 4.20
C PHE A 61 -17.01 -16.65 3.75
N SER A 62 -17.91 -17.56 3.40
CA SER A 62 -19.28 -17.21 2.99
C SER A 62 -20.08 -16.56 4.13
N GLN A 63 -19.87 -17.03 5.37
CA GLN A 63 -20.53 -16.47 6.55
C GLN A 63 -19.97 -15.07 6.90
N ILE A 64 -18.66 -14.85 6.70
CA ILE A 64 -18.02 -13.54 6.87
C ILE A 64 -18.67 -12.55 5.91
N VAL A 65 -18.77 -12.86 4.62
CA VAL A 65 -19.38 -11.98 3.62
C VAL A 65 -20.87 -11.74 3.90
N ALA A 66 -21.60 -12.77 4.33
CA ALA A 66 -23.02 -12.63 4.68
C ALA A 66 -23.22 -11.77 5.94
N GLY A 67 -22.33 -11.88 6.91
CA GLY A 67 -22.40 -11.13 8.17
C GLY A 67 -22.23 -9.62 7.98
N VAL A 68 -21.40 -9.20 7.01
CA VAL A 68 -21.14 -7.78 6.71
C VAL A 68 -22.42 -7.03 6.27
N ALA A 69 -23.37 -7.72 5.64
CA ALA A 69 -24.63 -7.12 5.20
C ALA A 69 -25.60 -6.81 6.36
N GLN A 70 -25.39 -7.39 7.54
CA GLN A 70 -26.31 -7.24 8.66
C GLN A 70 -26.21 -5.84 9.28
N GLY A 71 -27.36 -5.21 9.50
CA GLY A 71 -27.44 -3.88 10.11
C GLY A 71 -26.99 -2.73 9.21
N GLN A 72 -26.69 -2.98 7.93
CA GLN A 72 -26.29 -1.94 7.00
C GLN A 72 -27.48 -1.07 6.56
N PRO A 73 -27.23 0.22 6.19
CA PRO A 73 -28.27 1.08 5.67
C PRO A 73 -28.94 0.51 4.40
N GLY A 74 -30.28 0.64 4.29
CA GLY A 74 -31.05 0.03 3.22
C GLY A 74 -30.60 0.44 1.81
N PHE A 75 -30.05 1.65 1.62
CA PHE A 75 -29.53 2.08 0.33
C PHE A 75 -28.28 1.32 -0.14
N LEU A 76 -27.58 0.60 0.75
CA LEU A 76 -26.43 -0.26 0.44
C LEU A 76 -26.83 -1.72 0.22
N SER A 77 -28.07 -2.11 0.46
CA SER A 77 -28.52 -3.51 0.40
C SER A 77 -28.25 -4.18 -0.97
N TRP A 78 -28.39 -3.43 -2.06
CA TRP A 78 -28.09 -3.92 -3.42
C TRP A 78 -26.62 -4.31 -3.59
N TRP A 79 -25.69 -3.54 -3.00
CA TRP A 79 -24.25 -3.81 -3.06
C TRP A 79 -23.92 -5.14 -2.39
N PHE A 80 -24.38 -5.34 -1.17
CA PHE A 80 -24.14 -6.58 -0.43
C PHE A 80 -24.85 -7.78 -1.04
N ALA A 81 -26.07 -7.60 -1.57
CA ALA A 81 -26.79 -8.65 -2.28
C ALA A 81 -26.02 -9.15 -3.51
N ILE A 82 -25.46 -8.25 -4.31
CA ILE A 82 -24.63 -8.62 -5.47
C ILE A 82 -23.43 -9.47 -5.02
N TRP A 83 -22.69 -9.02 -3.99
CA TRP A 83 -21.52 -9.76 -3.53
C TRP A 83 -21.86 -11.10 -2.89
N GLN A 84 -22.97 -11.20 -2.17
CA GLN A 84 -23.45 -12.49 -1.66
C GLN A 84 -23.76 -13.47 -2.79
N VAL A 85 -24.41 -13.01 -3.87
CA VAL A 85 -24.68 -13.85 -5.05
C VAL A 85 -23.38 -14.27 -5.75
N ILE A 86 -22.42 -13.34 -5.93
CA ILE A 86 -21.12 -13.63 -6.56
C ILE A 86 -20.34 -14.67 -5.76
N VAL A 87 -20.31 -14.54 -4.43
CA VAL A 87 -19.57 -15.43 -3.53
C VAL A 87 -20.29 -16.75 -3.32
N SER A 88 -21.64 -16.79 -3.44
CA SER A 88 -22.45 -18.00 -3.26
C SER A 88 -21.94 -19.13 -4.17
N GLY A 89 -21.68 -20.29 -3.58
CA GLY A 89 -21.12 -21.46 -4.27
C GLY A 89 -19.66 -21.35 -4.72
N ARG A 90 -19.01 -20.18 -4.53
CA ARG A 90 -17.62 -19.92 -4.91
C ARG A 90 -16.72 -19.47 -3.74
N ALA A 91 -17.24 -19.52 -2.52
CA ALA A 91 -16.54 -19.04 -1.33
C ALA A 91 -15.11 -19.57 -1.18
N PRO A 92 -14.79 -20.87 -1.44
CA PRO A 92 -13.42 -21.36 -1.35
C PRO A 92 -12.46 -20.67 -2.34
N ILE A 93 -12.96 -20.35 -3.55
CA ILE A 93 -12.15 -19.65 -4.57
C ILE A 93 -11.84 -18.23 -4.10
N PHE A 94 -12.82 -17.50 -3.57
CA PHE A 94 -12.63 -16.15 -3.07
C PHE A 94 -11.75 -16.11 -1.83
N ALA A 95 -11.90 -17.08 -0.91
CA ALA A 95 -11.03 -17.21 0.25
C ALA A 95 -9.55 -17.43 -0.17
N LEU A 96 -9.32 -18.32 -1.16
CA LEU A 96 -7.99 -18.57 -1.71
C LEU A 96 -7.42 -17.34 -2.43
N LEU A 97 -8.23 -16.65 -3.24
CA LEU A 97 -7.82 -15.41 -3.92
C LEU A 97 -7.45 -14.32 -2.92
N THR A 98 -8.20 -14.18 -1.82
CA THR A 98 -7.87 -13.26 -0.74
C THR A 98 -6.50 -13.61 -0.13
N ALA A 99 -6.31 -14.86 0.31
CA ALA A 99 -5.06 -15.30 0.92
C ALA A 99 -3.85 -15.12 -0.02
N THR A 100 -3.99 -15.48 -1.30
CA THR A 100 -2.90 -15.35 -2.29
C THR A 100 -2.59 -13.90 -2.63
N THR A 101 -3.61 -13.04 -2.77
CA THR A 101 -3.42 -11.60 -3.02
C THR A 101 -2.69 -10.93 -1.87
N GLU A 102 -3.09 -11.19 -0.62
CA GLU A 102 -2.44 -10.63 0.55
C GLU A 102 -1.00 -11.14 0.72
N THR A 103 -0.76 -12.42 0.42
CA THR A 103 0.60 -12.99 0.39
C THR A 103 1.48 -12.30 -0.66
N TYR A 104 0.93 -12.07 -1.86
CA TYR A 104 1.64 -11.32 -2.91
C TYR A 104 1.97 -9.90 -2.46
N LEU A 105 0.99 -9.17 -1.91
CA LEU A 105 1.19 -7.79 -1.43
C LEU A 105 2.27 -7.74 -0.34
N ALA A 106 2.21 -8.65 0.64
CA ALA A 106 3.21 -8.75 1.70
C ALA A 106 4.62 -8.94 1.14
N PHE A 107 4.81 -9.95 0.28
CA PHE A 107 6.10 -10.23 -0.34
C PHE A 107 6.58 -9.06 -1.19
N ALA A 108 5.72 -8.53 -2.07
CA ALA A 108 6.09 -7.47 -3.00
C ALA A 108 6.44 -6.16 -2.27
N LEU A 109 5.76 -5.83 -1.17
CA LEU A 109 6.07 -4.68 -0.32
C LEU A 109 7.44 -4.85 0.35
N ILE A 110 7.70 -5.99 0.97
CA ILE A 110 8.98 -6.25 1.65
C ILE A 110 10.14 -6.20 0.66
N ALA A 111 10.03 -6.95 -0.45
CA ALA A 111 11.07 -7.02 -1.47
C ALA A 111 11.21 -5.73 -2.29
N GLY A 112 10.17 -4.92 -2.37
CA GLY A 112 10.09 -3.80 -3.33
C GLY A 112 10.05 -4.30 -4.77
N PHE A 113 9.13 -5.23 -5.05
CA PHE A 113 8.97 -5.89 -6.34
C PHE A 113 7.79 -5.31 -7.11
N ALA A 114 7.99 -4.97 -8.40
CA ALA A 114 6.99 -4.39 -9.29
C ALA A 114 6.18 -3.25 -8.62
N ARG A 115 6.85 -2.35 -7.93
CA ARG A 115 6.28 -1.42 -6.93
C ARG A 115 5.06 -0.65 -7.40
N LYS A 116 5.12 0.00 -8.57
CA LYS A 116 3.97 0.77 -9.09
C LYS A 116 2.76 -0.11 -9.35
N PHE A 117 3.00 -1.29 -9.92
CA PHE A 117 1.94 -2.28 -10.15
C PHE A 117 1.38 -2.80 -8.81
N THR A 118 2.25 -3.16 -7.86
CA THR A 118 1.87 -3.61 -6.52
C THR A 118 1.05 -2.57 -5.78
N TYR A 119 1.44 -1.29 -5.83
CA TYR A 119 0.67 -0.23 -5.18
C TYR A 119 -0.70 -0.01 -5.84
N ALA A 120 -0.78 -0.06 -7.17
CA ALA A 120 -2.06 0.04 -7.87
C ALA A 120 -3.00 -1.12 -7.49
N ILE A 121 -2.49 -2.36 -7.44
CA ILE A 121 -3.25 -3.52 -6.95
C ILE A 121 -3.66 -3.29 -5.48
N GLY A 122 -2.74 -2.86 -4.63
CA GLY A 122 -3.02 -2.64 -3.22
C GLY A 122 -4.10 -1.59 -2.97
N ILE A 123 -4.11 -0.50 -3.74
CA ILE A 123 -5.19 0.51 -3.70
C ILE A 123 -6.53 -0.14 -4.07
N ALA A 124 -6.58 -0.82 -5.22
CA ALA A 124 -7.82 -1.42 -5.71
C ALA A 124 -8.34 -2.52 -4.77
N TYR A 125 -7.43 -3.38 -4.29
CA TYR A 125 -7.76 -4.46 -3.36
C TYR A 125 -8.21 -3.92 -2.00
N GLY A 126 -7.54 -2.93 -1.45
CA GLY A 126 -7.95 -2.32 -0.18
C GLY A 126 -9.32 -1.65 -0.26
N LEU A 127 -9.63 -0.94 -1.36
CA LEU A 127 -10.97 -0.38 -1.60
C LEU A 127 -12.03 -1.49 -1.74
N PHE A 128 -11.67 -2.59 -2.40
CA PHE A 128 -12.53 -3.76 -2.51
C PHE A 128 -12.83 -4.38 -1.13
N VAL A 129 -11.80 -4.66 -0.34
CA VAL A 129 -11.95 -5.20 1.02
C VAL A 129 -12.77 -4.25 1.89
N TRP A 130 -12.49 -2.95 1.84
CA TRP A 130 -13.23 -1.94 2.58
C TRP A 130 -14.71 -1.95 2.27
N SER A 131 -15.07 -2.03 0.98
CA SER A 131 -16.49 -1.98 0.57
C SER A 131 -17.23 -3.30 0.74
N VAL A 132 -16.55 -4.46 0.59
CA VAL A 132 -17.19 -5.78 0.55
C VAL A 132 -17.04 -6.52 1.88
N ALA A 133 -15.84 -6.55 2.45
CA ALA A 133 -15.55 -7.34 3.65
C ALA A 133 -15.65 -6.52 4.96
N GLU A 134 -15.43 -5.21 4.90
CA GLU A 134 -15.58 -4.30 6.04
C GLU A 134 -16.88 -3.46 5.98
N GLY A 135 -17.72 -3.66 4.95
CA GLY A 135 -19.00 -2.98 4.82
C GLY A 135 -18.92 -1.45 4.87
N PHE A 136 -17.87 -0.89 4.23
CA PHE A 136 -17.50 0.53 4.30
C PHE A 136 -17.14 1.01 5.73
N GLY A 137 -16.80 0.10 6.65
CA GLY A 137 -16.59 0.38 8.07
C GLY A 137 -17.87 0.43 8.89
N GLY A 138 -19.04 0.12 8.28
CA GLY A 138 -20.34 0.10 8.96
C GLY A 138 -20.65 -1.21 9.68
N PRO A 139 -21.84 -1.31 10.27
CA PRO A 139 -22.91 -0.30 10.29
C PRO A 139 -22.57 0.89 11.21
N TYR A 140 -22.80 2.12 10.75
CA TYR A 140 -22.51 3.33 11.53
C TYR A 140 -23.59 3.57 12.59
N MET A 141 -23.55 2.80 13.66
CA MET A 141 -24.51 2.87 14.77
C MET A 141 -23.88 3.57 15.99
N PRO A 142 -24.54 4.57 16.57
CA PRO A 142 -24.04 5.23 17.77
C PRO A 142 -23.74 4.23 18.89
N GLY A 143 -22.55 4.33 19.48
CA GLY A 143 -22.11 3.47 20.59
C GLY A 143 -21.57 2.08 20.19
N THR A 144 -21.63 1.70 18.92
CA THR A 144 -21.12 0.40 18.45
C THR A 144 -20.04 0.51 17.38
N THR A 145 -20.15 1.50 16.48
CA THR A 145 -19.13 1.74 15.44
C THR A 145 -18.07 2.68 15.98
N THR A 146 -16.81 2.25 15.94
CA THR A 146 -15.68 3.00 16.53
C THR A 146 -14.71 3.55 15.49
N ASP A 147 -14.72 3.05 14.26
CA ASP A 147 -13.81 3.48 13.19
C ASP A 147 -14.44 3.29 11.79
N VAL A 148 -13.69 3.67 10.77
CA VAL A 148 -14.12 3.63 9.35
C VAL A 148 -13.62 2.37 8.62
N GLY A 149 -13.05 1.40 9.34
CA GLY A 149 -12.42 0.20 8.77
C GLY A 149 -10.94 0.42 8.43
N ALA A 150 -10.16 -0.64 8.56
CA ALA A 150 -8.70 -0.58 8.36
C ALA A 150 -8.32 -0.52 6.87
N ALA A 151 -9.06 -1.19 6.00
CA ALA A 151 -8.67 -1.35 4.60
C ALA A 151 -8.67 -0.03 3.80
N ILE A 152 -9.49 0.96 4.17
CA ILE A 152 -9.42 2.30 3.57
C ILE A 152 -8.10 3.00 3.93
N ILE A 153 -7.62 2.84 5.15
CA ILE A 153 -6.34 3.39 5.58
C ILE A 153 -5.20 2.71 4.83
N TYR A 154 -5.26 1.39 4.64
CA TYR A 154 -4.29 0.65 3.85
C TYR A 154 -4.25 1.14 2.39
N SER A 155 -5.41 1.42 1.79
CA SER A 155 -5.49 2.01 0.45
C SER A 155 -4.80 3.37 0.36
N LEU A 156 -4.97 4.22 1.37
CA LEU A 156 -4.30 5.52 1.45
C LEU A 156 -2.78 5.38 1.61
N VAL A 157 -2.29 4.40 2.38
CA VAL A 157 -0.86 4.09 2.50
C VAL A 157 -0.29 3.64 1.16
N PHE A 158 -0.99 2.74 0.43
CA PHE A 158 -0.59 2.36 -0.93
C PHE A 158 -0.53 3.55 -1.87
N TRP A 159 -1.52 4.44 -1.80
CA TRP A 159 -1.54 5.68 -2.61
C TRP A 159 -0.34 6.57 -2.28
N ALA A 160 -0.07 6.79 -1.00
CA ALA A 160 1.09 7.57 -0.58
C ALA A 160 2.40 6.95 -1.10
N LEU A 161 2.59 5.64 -0.97
CA LEU A 161 3.75 4.92 -1.50
C LEU A 161 3.82 5.02 -3.03
N PHE A 162 2.68 4.93 -3.74
CA PHE A 162 2.62 5.11 -5.19
C PHE A 162 3.18 6.46 -5.64
N LEU A 163 2.91 7.53 -4.88
CA LEU A 163 3.35 8.89 -5.20
C LEU A 163 4.82 9.14 -4.85
N VAL A 164 5.30 8.60 -3.71
CA VAL A 164 6.57 9.08 -3.12
C VAL A 164 7.70 8.05 -3.10
N ASP A 165 7.43 6.73 -3.31
CA ASP A 165 8.49 5.71 -3.24
C ASP A 165 9.38 5.72 -4.48
N ALA A 166 10.60 6.24 -4.29
CA ALA A 166 11.65 6.28 -5.32
C ALA A 166 12.45 4.95 -5.44
N GLY A 167 11.99 3.87 -4.82
CA GLY A 167 12.56 2.53 -4.95
C GLY A 167 13.89 2.29 -4.25
N ARG A 168 14.20 3.02 -3.21
CA ARG A 168 15.34 2.67 -2.36
C ARG A 168 15.11 1.30 -1.71
N MET A 169 16.19 0.50 -1.56
CA MET A 169 16.12 -0.83 -0.95
C MET A 169 15.06 -1.73 -1.63
N SER A 170 15.05 -1.78 -2.97
CA SER A 170 14.09 -2.58 -3.73
C SER A 170 14.77 -3.52 -4.72
N VAL A 171 14.17 -4.69 -4.93
CA VAL A 171 14.58 -5.65 -5.96
C VAL A 171 14.39 -5.06 -7.36
N ASP A 172 13.42 -4.17 -7.53
CA ASP A 172 13.19 -3.47 -8.80
C ASP A 172 14.43 -2.77 -9.34
N ARG A 173 15.27 -2.19 -8.46
CA ARG A 173 16.50 -1.53 -8.88
C ARG A 173 17.50 -2.51 -9.49
N LEU A 174 17.56 -3.72 -8.96
CA LEU A 174 18.45 -4.78 -9.48
C LEU A 174 17.95 -5.29 -10.83
N ILE A 175 16.63 -5.49 -10.95
CA ILE A 175 16.01 -5.94 -12.20
C ILE A 175 16.12 -4.85 -13.28
N ALA A 176 15.80 -3.60 -12.96
CA ALA A 176 15.83 -2.47 -13.89
C ALA A 176 17.24 -2.17 -14.43
N ALA A 177 18.28 -2.55 -13.69
CA ALA A 177 19.68 -2.46 -14.17
C ALA A 177 19.96 -3.44 -15.32
N ARG A 178 19.24 -4.57 -15.39
CA ARG A 178 19.41 -5.61 -16.40
C ARG A 178 18.33 -5.57 -17.49
N VAL A 179 17.10 -5.15 -17.12
CA VAL A 179 15.93 -5.12 -17.99
C VAL A 179 15.31 -3.71 -17.94
N PRO A 180 15.71 -2.79 -18.83
CA PRO A 180 15.22 -1.40 -18.82
C PRO A 180 13.70 -1.25 -18.93
N ALA A 181 13.02 -2.17 -19.66
CA ALA A 181 11.56 -2.19 -19.77
C ALA A 181 10.84 -2.38 -18.42
N TRP A 182 11.51 -2.95 -17.42
CA TRP A 182 10.99 -3.15 -16.08
C TRP A 182 10.58 -1.84 -15.38
N ARG A 183 11.20 -0.72 -15.76
CA ARG A 183 10.88 0.61 -15.22
C ARG A 183 9.42 1.02 -15.42
N ARG A 184 8.72 0.45 -16.41
CA ARG A 184 7.29 0.76 -16.65
C ARG A 184 6.38 0.31 -15.50
N ILE A 185 6.74 -0.75 -14.79
CA ILE A 185 5.94 -1.32 -13.69
C ILE A 185 6.56 -1.07 -12.32
N SER A 186 7.82 -0.65 -12.28
CA SER A 186 8.54 -0.36 -11.02
C SER A 186 8.62 1.14 -10.70
N GLY A 187 8.55 2.00 -11.68
CA GLY A 187 8.65 3.46 -11.51
C GLY A 187 10.06 4.01 -11.50
#